data_55ff6340f85cb0dd6634bab752812c77
#
_entry.id   55ff6340f85cb0dd6634bab752812c77
#
_cell.length_a   1.000
_cell.length_b   1.000
_cell.length_c   1.000
_cell.angle_alpha   90.00
_cell.angle_beta   90.00
_cell.angle_gamma   90.00
#
_symmetry.space_group_name_H-M   'P 1'
#
loop_
_entity.id
_entity.type
_entity.pdbx_description
1 polymer ?
#
loop_
_entity_poly.entity_id
_entity_poly.type
_entity_poly.pdbx_seq_one_letter_code
_entity_poly.pdbx_strand_id
1 'polypeptide(L)'
;MAVVAGLIGSGFMGKTHALALANVNRIFDLPITVELHTLADVDEKTASRAACQLGFAHSTGNWRDLIANPAINLIDITTPNRFHKEMALAAIDAGKHVYCEKPLAPTAAE
;
A
#
# COMPACT_ATOMS: atom_id res chain seq x y z
N MET A 1 -13.22 14.09 3.60
CA MET A 1 -12.90 12.97 2.69
C MET A 1 -11.78 12.13 3.29
N ALA A 2 -11.93 10.82 3.28
CA ALA A 2 -10.94 9.92 3.84
C ALA A 2 -10.24 9.12 2.75
N VAL A 3 -8.91 9.03 2.83
CA VAL A 3 -8.11 8.13 2.02
C VAL A 3 -7.80 6.92 2.89
N VAL A 4 -8.28 5.74 2.49
CA VAL A 4 -8.07 4.50 3.23
C VAL A 4 -7.01 3.71 2.48
N ALA A 5 -5.81 3.65 3.04
CA ALA A 5 -4.63 3.14 2.36
C ALA A 5 -4.36 1.66 2.69
N GLY A 6 -4.02 0.90 1.65
CA GLY A 6 -3.41 -0.40 1.76
C GLY A 6 -1.98 -0.34 1.23
N LEU A 7 -1.03 -0.87 1.98
CA LEU A 7 0.38 -0.91 1.60
C LEU A 7 0.79 -2.34 1.30
N ILE A 8 1.39 -2.56 0.14
CA ILE A 8 1.93 -3.86 -0.23
C ILE A 8 3.45 -3.78 -0.19
N GLY A 9 4.05 -4.53 0.71
CA GLY A 9 5.49 -4.58 0.92
C GLY A 9 5.92 -3.74 2.11
N SER A 10 6.78 -4.29 2.96
CA SER A 10 7.23 -3.63 4.20
C SER A 10 8.75 -3.46 4.26
N GLY A 11 9.44 -3.51 3.12
CA GLY A 11 10.86 -3.23 3.06
C GLY A 11 11.14 -1.74 3.28
N PHE A 12 12.36 -1.30 2.94
CA PHE A 12 12.77 0.08 3.18
C PHE A 12 11.80 1.11 2.60
N MET A 13 11.39 0.93 1.34
CA MET A 13 10.46 1.87 0.70
C MET A 13 9.07 1.79 1.32
N GLY A 14 8.63 0.60 1.71
CA GLY A 14 7.34 0.44 2.39
C GLY A 14 7.30 1.20 3.70
N LYS A 15 8.37 1.12 4.48
CA LYS A 15 8.47 1.85 5.74
C LYS A 15 8.50 3.36 5.52
N THR A 16 9.21 3.82 4.50
CA THR A 16 9.28 5.24 4.15
C THR A 16 7.90 5.76 3.76
N HIS A 17 7.17 5.01 2.92
CA HIS A 17 5.82 5.39 2.51
C HIS A 17 4.85 5.41 3.69
N ALA A 18 4.94 4.41 4.57
CA ALA A 18 4.07 4.34 5.75
C ALA A 18 4.27 5.56 6.65
N LEU A 19 5.53 5.95 6.86
CA LEU A 19 5.83 7.15 7.67
C LEU A 19 5.29 8.42 7.01
N ALA A 20 5.43 8.54 5.69
CA ALA A 20 4.91 9.70 4.97
C ALA A 20 3.39 9.78 5.07
N LEU A 21 2.69 8.66 4.87
CA LEU A 21 1.23 8.61 4.97
C LEU A 21 0.76 8.92 6.39
N ALA A 22 1.44 8.40 7.40
CA ALA A 22 1.07 8.64 8.80
C ALA A 22 1.23 10.10 9.21
N ASN A 23 2.13 10.84 8.57
CA ASN A 23 2.46 12.20 8.97
C ASN A 23 1.88 13.27 8.06
N VAL A 24 1.25 12.92 6.95
CA VAL A 24 0.78 13.91 5.98
C VAL A 24 -0.19 14.93 6.59
N ASN A 25 -1.13 14.48 7.41
CA ASN A 25 -2.09 15.39 8.04
C ASN A 25 -1.48 16.15 9.23
N ARG A 26 -0.39 15.64 9.79
CA ARG A 26 0.32 16.31 10.87
C ARG A 26 1.18 17.46 10.36
N ILE A 27 1.81 17.25 9.18
CA ILE A 27 2.71 18.24 8.57
C ILE A 27 1.92 19.28 7.78
N PHE A 28 0.89 18.83 7.07
CA PHE A 28 0.06 19.66 6.21
C PHE A 28 -1.37 19.70 6.74
N ASP A 29 -1.94 20.88 6.85
CA ASP A 29 -3.33 21.04 7.27
C ASP A 29 -4.24 20.81 6.05
N LEU A 30 -4.50 19.54 5.75
CA LEU A 30 -5.25 19.13 4.58
C LEU A 30 -6.71 18.82 4.93
N PRO A 31 -7.64 19.06 3.99
CA PRO A 31 -9.06 18.72 4.21
C PRO A 31 -9.37 17.23 4.12
N ILE A 32 -8.35 16.40 3.95
CA ILE A 32 -8.50 14.94 3.86
C ILE A 32 -7.76 14.28 5.01
N THR A 33 -8.22 13.09 5.40
CA THR A 33 -7.53 12.25 6.37
C THR A 33 -7.01 11.01 5.67
N VAL A 34 -5.89 10.49 6.16
CA VAL A 34 -5.31 9.24 5.64
C VAL A 34 -5.37 8.19 6.74
N GLU A 35 -6.03 7.08 6.44
CA GLU A 35 -6.14 5.94 7.34
C GLU A 35 -5.23 4.82 6.85
N LEU A 36 -4.36 4.31 7.74
CA LEU A 36 -3.50 3.17 7.45
C LEU A 36 -4.27 1.89 7.76
N HIS A 37 -4.92 1.33 6.76
CA HIS A 37 -5.88 0.26 6.94
C HIS A 37 -5.25 -1.13 7.00
N THR A 38 -4.58 -1.54 5.93
CA THR A 38 -4.06 -2.91 5.82
C THR A 38 -2.67 -2.91 5.21
N LEU A 39 -1.77 -3.71 5.77
CA LEU A 39 -0.45 -3.96 5.21
C LEU A 39 -0.36 -5.41 4.74
N ALA A 40 0.08 -5.63 3.51
CA ALA A 40 0.31 -6.96 2.94
C ALA A 40 1.81 -7.19 2.74
N ASP A 41 2.25 -8.41 2.99
CA ASP A 41 3.62 -8.82 2.71
C ASP A 41 3.63 -10.30 2.29
N VAL A 42 4.83 -10.89 2.17
CA VAL A 42 5.00 -12.24 1.63
C VAL A 42 4.28 -13.32 2.44
N ASP A 43 4.13 -13.13 3.74
CA ASP A 43 3.37 -14.04 4.60
C ASP A 43 2.70 -13.26 5.71
N GLU A 44 1.74 -13.91 6.37
CA GLU A 44 0.94 -13.28 7.43
C GLU A 44 1.77 -12.84 8.62
N LYS A 45 2.77 -13.62 9.00
CA LYS A 45 3.62 -13.29 10.15
C LYS A 45 4.43 -12.02 9.90
N THR A 46 5.05 -11.92 8.73
CA THR A 46 5.80 -10.73 8.35
C THR A 46 4.88 -9.51 8.26
N ALA A 47 3.72 -9.68 7.65
CA ALA A 47 2.74 -8.61 7.50
C ALA A 47 2.23 -8.12 8.85
N SER A 48 1.91 -9.03 9.75
CA SER A 48 1.41 -8.69 11.08
C SER A 48 2.44 -7.89 11.89
N ARG A 49 3.69 -8.32 11.85
CA ARG A 49 4.78 -7.61 12.55
C ARG A 49 4.96 -6.21 12.00
N ALA A 50 5.00 -6.08 10.68
CA ALA A 50 5.18 -4.78 10.04
C ALA A 50 3.97 -3.86 10.28
N ALA A 51 2.76 -4.39 10.23
CA ALA A 51 1.56 -3.61 10.50
C ALA A 51 1.59 -3.03 11.91
N CYS A 52 1.99 -3.84 12.87
CA CYS A 52 2.11 -3.39 14.26
C CYS A 52 3.15 -2.27 14.40
N GLN A 53 4.31 -2.42 13.75
CA GLN A 53 5.37 -1.42 13.82
C GLN A 53 5.00 -0.12 13.12
N LEU A 54 4.27 -0.20 12.02
CA LEU A 54 3.99 0.95 11.16
C LEU A 54 2.62 1.59 11.40
N GLY A 55 1.83 1.03 12.30
CA GLY A 55 0.56 1.64 12.68
C GLY A 55 -0.62 1.28 11.79
N PHE A 56 -0.56 0.17 11.06
CA PHE A 56 -1.68 -0.32 10.28
C PHE A 56 -2.64 -1.12 11.17
N ALA A 57 -3.94 -0.97 10.91
CA ALA A 57 -4.97 -1.64 11.71
C ALA A 57 -5.05 -3.14 11.42
N HIS A 58 -4.74 -3.54 10.19
CA HIS A 58 -4.88 -4.92 9.74
C HIS A 58 -3.65 -5.37 8.95
N SER A 59 -3.52 -6.69 8.78
CA SER A 59 -2.44 -7.28 8.00
C SER A 59 -2.94 -8.49 7.21
N THR A 60 -2.25 -8.82 6.11
CA THR A 60 -2.55 -10.01 5.33
C THR A 60 -1.28 -10.51 4.64
N GLY A 61 -1.18 -11.83 4.50
CA GLY A 61 -0.12 -12.47 3.71
C GLY A 61 -0.48 -12.60 2.24
N ASN A 62 -1.62 -12.06 1.82
CA ASN A 62 -2.10 -12.16 0.45
C ASN A 62 -2.52 -10.77 -0.07
N TRP A 63 -1.71 -10.20 -0.96
CA TRP A 63 -1.98 -8.87 -1.50
C TRP A 63 -3.29 -8.78 -2.29
N ARG A 64 -3.78 -9.91 -2.81
CA ARG A 64 -5.05 -9.93 -3.54
C ARG A 64 -6.23 -9.64 -2.61
N ASP A 65 -6.16 -10.12 -1.38
CA ASP A 65 -7.19 -9.84 -0.37
C ASP A 65 -7.22 -8.34 -0.03
N LEU A 66 -6.06 -7.72 0.05
CA LEU A 66 -5.96 -6.29 0.30
C LEU A 66 -6.61 -5.51 -0.84
N ILE A 67 -6.29 -5.84 -2.08
CA ILE A 67 -6.87 -5.16 -3.25
C ILE A 67 -8.38 -5.36 -3.35
N ALA A 68 -8.87 -6.53 -2.96
CA ALA A 68 -10.30 -6.84 -3.01
C ALA A 68 -11.12 -6.19 -1.89
N ASN A 69 -10.46 -5.64 -0.87
CA ASN A 69 -11.16 -5.08 0.28
C ASN A 69 -11.88 -3.77 -0.08
N PRO A 70 -13.21 -3.72 0.02
CA PRO A 70 -13.96 -2.53 -0.39
C PRO A 70 -13.71 -1.30 0.49
N ALA A 71 -13.16 -1.47 1.68
CA ALA A 71 -12.85 -0.35 2.57
C ALA A 71 -11.61 0.42 2.12
N ILE A 72 -10.75 -0.20 1.30
CA ILE A 72 -9.49 0.40 0.86
C ILE A 72 -9.69 1.10 -0.48
N ASN A 73 -9.28 2.35 -0.61
CA ASN A 73 -9.41 3.09 -1.86
C ASN A 73 -8.08 3.53 -2.46
N LEU A 74 -6.98 3.41 -1.73
CA LEU A 74 -5.64 3.72 -2.23
C LEU A 74 -4.73 2.51 -2.02
N ILE A 75 -4.07 2.05 -3.07
CA ILE A 75 -3.11 0.95 -2.99
C ILE A 75 -1.71 1.50 -3.24
N ASP A 76 -0.82 1.32 -2.28
CA ASP A 76 0.57 1.74 -2.36
C ASP A 76 1.45 0.50 -2.53
N ILE A 77 2.14 0.39 -3.66
CA ILE A 77 2.90 -0.79 -4.03
C ILE A 77 4.40 -0.50 -3.91
N THR A 78 5.06 -1.19 -2.99
CA THR A 78 6.49 -1.01 -2.72
C THR A 78 7.27 -2.33 -2.81
N THR A 79 6.71 -3.33 -3.48
CA THR A 79 7.36 -4.63 -3.68
C THR A 79 8.43 -4.56 -4.78
N PRO A 80 9.24 -5.62 -4.97
CA PRO A 80 10.18 -5.66 -6.09
C PRO A 80 9.52 -5.42 -7.43
N ASN A 81 10.25 -4.79 -8.35
CA ASN A 81 9.73 -4.32 -9.62
C ASN A 81 8.96 -5.38 -10.42
N ARG A 82 9.39 -6.63 -10.37
CA ARG A 82 8.76 -7.70 -11.15
C ARG A 82 7.29 -7.92 -10.82
N PHE A 83 6.82 -7.47 -9.65
CA PHE A 83 5.43 -7.63 -9.23
C PHE A 83 4.58 -6.39 -9.48
N HIS A 84 5.19 -5.26 -9.82
CA HIS A 84 4.48 -3.98 -9.89
C HIS A 84 3.35 -4.00 -10.93
N LYS A 85 3.64 -4.52 -12.13
CA LYS A 85 2.66 -4.53 -13.21
C LYS A 85 1.41 -5.34 -12.84
N GLU A 86 1.61 -6.54 -12.32
CA GLU A 86 0.50 -7.42 -11.94
C GLU A 86 -0.37 -6.79 -10.85
N MET A 87 0.27 -6.27 -9.82
CA MET A 87 -0.43 -5.66 -8.69
C MET A 87 -1.15 -4.37 -9.10
N ALA A 88 -0.49 -3.54 -9.89
CA ALA A 88 -1.08 -2.28 -10.36
C ALA A 88 -2.31 -2.54 -11.23
N LEU A 89 -2.23 -3.51 -12.16
CA LEU A 89 -3.36 -3.85 -13.01
C LEU A 89 -4.53 -4.40 -12.18
N ALA A 90 -4.25 -5.25 -11.20
CA ALA A 90 -5.30 -5.78 -10.33
C ALA A 90 -5.99 -4.67 -9.54
N ALA A 91 -5.23 -3.70 -9.04
CA ALA A 91 -5.79 -2.58 -8.29
C ALA A 91 -6.63 -1.67 -9.18
N ILE A 92 -6.19 -1.40 -10.39
CA ILE A 92 -6.94 -0.60 -11.36
C ILE A 92 -8.25 -1.30 -11.72
N ASP A 93 -8.21 -2.62 -11.96
CA ASP A 93 -9.41 -3.39 -12.24
C ASP A 93 -10.42 -3.35 -11.09
N ALA A 94 -9.93 -3.25 -9.87
CA ALA A 94 -10.78 -3.14 -8.68
C ALA A 94 -11.30 -1.72 -8.44
N GLY A 95 -10.95 -0.77 -9.30
CA GLY A 95 -11.40 0.62 -9.17
C GLY A 95 -10.68 1.42 -8.11
N LYS A 96 -9.48 1.01 -7.74
CA LYS A 96 -8.69 1.67 -6.69
C LYS A 96 -7.71 2.68 -7.27
N HIS A 97 -7.37 3.70 -6.49
CA HIS A 97 -6.24 4.56 -6.81
C HIS A 97 -4.94 3.81 -6.51
N VAL A 98 -3.92 4.03 -7.33
CA VAL A 98 -2.66 3.30 -7.22
C VAL A 98 -1.48 4.27 -7.14
N TYR A 99 -0.61 4.05 -6.17
CA TYR A 99 0.70 4.65 -6.10
C TYR A 99 1.74 3.53 -6.17
N CYS A 100 2.70 3.66 -7.07
CA CYS A 100 3.68 2.61 -7.31
C CYS A 100 5.07 3.22 -7.50
N GLU A 101 6.07 2.64 -6.85
CA GLU A 101 7.45 3.09 -7.01
C GLU A 101 7.94 2.89 -8.44
N LYS A 102 8.78 3.79 -8.88
CA LYS A 102 9.40 3.67 -10.21
C LYS A 102 10.54 2.67 -10.20
N PRO A 103 10.75 1.93 -11.32
CA PRO A 103 9.88 1.92 -12.49
C PRO A 103 8.59 1.15 -12.22
N LEU A 104 7.53 1.54 -12.90
CA LEU A 104 6.24 0.86 -12.79
C LEU A 104 6.35 -0.60 -13.24
N ALA A 105 7.22 -0.83 -14.22
CA ALA A 105 7.52 -2.17 -14.74
C ALA A 105 9.02 -2.28 -14.99
N PRO A 106 9.56 -3.51 -15.09
CA PRO A 106 11.01 -3.70 -15.30
C PRO A 106 11.56 -3.10 -16.58
N THR A 107 10.75 -2.96 -17.62
CA THR A 107 11.14 -2.32 -18.87
C THR A 107 10.13 -1.27 -19.27
N ALA A 108 10.56 -0.34 -20.12
CA ALA A 108 9.68 0.72 -20.59
C ALA A 108 8.55 0.22 -21.49
N ALA A 109 8.69 -0.98 -22.03
CA ALA A 109 7.67 -1.59 -22.89
C ALA A 109 6.54 -2.25 -22.13
N GLU A 110 6.66 -2.43 -20.85
CA GLU A 110 5.67 -3.14 -20.04
C GLU A 110 4.71 -2.23 -19.31
#